data_33be39ce369aac28a4dd6a134a2a94c8
#
_entry.id   33be39ce369aac28a4dd6a134a2a94c8
#
_cell.length_a   1.000
_cell.length_b   1.000
_cell.length_c   1.000
_cell.angle_alpha   90.00
_cell.angle_beta   90.00
_cell.angle_gamma   90.00
#
_symmetry.space_group_name_H-M   'P 1'
#
loop_
_entity.id
_entity.type
_entity.pdbx_description
1 polymer ?
#
loop_
_entity_poly.entity_id
_entity_poly.type
_entity_poly.pdbx_seq_one_letter_code
_entity_poly.pdbx_strand_id
1 'polypeptide(L)'
;MYEKKIPKDLNCGIVVTMEVISGKWKACLINDINKGIKRPSELHRSHPEASLRVINQQLFELEKHNIIEKKIFPVLPPKVEYSLTETGKTLLPLIDLLLAWGNNYRSMINISD
;
A
#
# COMPACT_ATOMS: atom_id res chain seq x y z
N MET A 1 -0.47 -11.23 17.12
CA MET A 1 -1.12 -9.95 16.73
C MET A 1 -0.06 -8.97 16.27
N TYR A 2 -0.31 -8.32 15.15
CA TYR A 2 0.60 -7.29 14.67
C TYR A 2 0.51 -6.06 15.57
N GLU A 3 1.66 -5.56 15.97
CA GLU A 3 1.74 -4.29 16.69
C GLU A 3 2.37 -3.26 15.78
N LYS A 4 1.71 -2.12 15.68
CA LYS A 4 2.24 -1.02 14.91
C LYS A 4 3.51 -0.50 15.57
N LYS A 5 4.61 -0.51 14.84
CA LYS A 5 5.89 -0.03 15.33
C LYS A 5 6.08 1.40 14.91
N ILE A 6 6.33 2.25 15.90
CA ILE A 6 6.67 3.65 15.65
C ILE A 6 8.18 3.77 15.81
N PRO A 7 8.88 4.38 14.84
CA PRO A 7 10.33 4.53 14.94
C PRO A 7 10.68 5.32 16.20
N LYS A 8 11.77 4.94 16.84
CA LYS A 8 12.24 5.68 18.03
C LYS A 8 12.68 7.07 17.67
N ASP A 9 13.27 7.25 16.47
CA ASP A 9 13.71 8.55 16.01
C ASP A 9 12.59 9.23 15.22
N LEU A 10 11.68 9.86 15.97
CA LEU A 10 10.56 10.58 15.37
C LEU A 10 10.99 11.91 14.77
N ASN A 11 12.27 12.31 14.95
CA ASN A 11 12.77 13.55 14.37
C ASN A 11 13.11 13.42 12.88
N CYS A 12 13.24 12.18 12.38
CA CYS A 12 13.52 11.97 10.97
C CYS A 12 12.24 11.57 10.24
N GLY A 13 11.69 12.52 9.47
CA GLY A 13 10.47 12.27 8.70
C GLY A 13 10.60 11.13 7.70
N ILE A 14 11.80 10.94 7.13
CA ILE A 14 12.03 9.85 6.20
C ILE A 14 11.85 8.50 6.92
N VAL A 15 12.42 8.36 8.11
CA VAL A 15 12.30 7.12 8.90
C VAL A 15 10.84 6.84 9.23
N VAL A 16 10.10 7.87 9.65
CA VAL A 16 8.68 7.74 9.96
C VAL A 16 7.90 7.29 8.72
N THR A 17 8.15 7.91 7.58
CA THR A 17 7.48 7.57 6.33
C THR A 17 7.76 6.12 5.94
N MET A 18 9.03 5.72 6.02
CA MET A 18 9.41 4.36 5.65
C MET A 18 8.75 3.33 6.57
N GLU A 19 8.53 3.66 7.84
CA GLU A 19 7.80 2.76 8.73
C GLU A 19 6.39 2.49 8.23
N VAL A 20 5.78 3.49 7.61
CA VAL A 20 4.40 3.36 7.09
C VAL A 20 4.36 2.61 5.76
N ILE A 21 5.26 2.93 4.83
CA ILE A 21 5.17 2.41 3.45
C ILE A 21 6.23 1.36 3.12
N SER A 22 7.07 0.99 4.07
CA SER A 22 8.14 0.03 3.85
C SER A 22 7.60 -1.39 3.80
N GLY A 23 7.32 -1.84 2.64
CA GLY A 23 6.84 -3.17 2.31
C GLY A 23 6.80 -3.21 0.81
N LYS A 24 7.23 -4.29 0.21
CA LYS A 24 7.47 -4.33 -1.23
C LYS A 24 6.27 -3.86 -2.05
N TRP A 25 5.05 -4.10 -1.56
CA TRP A 25 3.85 -3.86 -2.34
C TRP A 25 2.99 -2.71 -1.80
N LYS A 26 3.34 -2.14 -0.64
CA LYS A 26 2.46 -1.17 0.04
C LYS A 26 2.16 0.06 -0.81
N ALA A 27 3.18 0.67 -1.39
CA ALA A 27 2.98 1.86 -2.24
C ALA A 27 2.14 1.52 -3.46
N CYS A 28 2.38 0.34 -4.07
CA CYS A 28 1.58 -0.13 -5.20
C CYS A 28 0.13 -0.34 -4.80
N LEU A 29 -0.11 -0.91 -3.61
CA LEU A 29 -1.47 -1.15 -3.12
C LEU A 29 -2.21 0.17 -2.90
N ILE A 30 -1.54 1.17 -2.33
CA ILE A 30 -2.13 2.50 -2.17
C ILE A 30 -2.54 3.08 -3.53
N ASN A 31 -1.64 2.97 -4.50
CA ASN A 31 -1.89 3.46 -5.85
C ASN A 31 -3.09 2.75 -6.49
N ASP A 32 -3.15 1.44 -6.35
CA ASP A 32 -4.24 0.63 -6.91
C ASP A 32 -5.58 0.99 -6.28
N ILE A 33 -5.61 1.11 -4.95
CA ILE A 33 -6.84 1.46 -4.24
C ILE A 33 -7.34 2.83 -4.70
N ASN A 34 -6.41 3.78 -4.90
CA ASN A 34 -6.77 5.10 -5.40
C ASN A 34 -7.40 5.03 -6.80
N LYS A 35 -6.99 4.06 -7.60
CA LYS A 35 -7.53 3.87 -8.96
C LYS A 35 -8.83 3.07 -8.98
N GLY A 36 -9.33 2.62 -7.85
CA GLY A 36 -10.58 1.90 -7.75
C GLY A 36 -10.46 0.39 -7.67
N ILE A 37 -9.25 -0.15 -7.58
CA ILE A 37 -9.03 -1.57 -7.34
C ILE A 37 -9.10 -1.77 -5.84
N LYS A 38 -10.20 -2.31 -5.34
CA LYS A 38 -10.55 -2.22 -3.92
C LYS A 38 -10.62 -3.57 -3.21
N ARG A 39 -10.75 -4.67 -3.93
CA ARG A 39 -10.94 -5.98 -3.32
C ARG A 39 -9.61 -6.71 -3.19
N PRO A 40 -9.41 -7.46 -2.08
CA PRO A 40 -8.14 -8.19 -1.90
C PRO A 40 -7.79 -9.09 -3.07
N SER A 41 -8.76 -9.80 -3.65
CA SER A 41 -8.49 -10.68 -4.78
C SER A 41 -8.04 -9.90 -6.02
N GLU A 42 -8.62 -8.73 -6.24
CA GLU A 42 -8.25 -7.87 -7.37
C GLU A 42 -6.87 -7.27 -7.16
N LEU A 43 -6.58 -6.84 -5.93
CA LEU A 43 -5.27 -6.32 -5.58
C LEU A 43 -4.19 -7.38 -5.76
N HIS A 44 -4.48 -8.61 -5.33
CA HIS A 44 -3.56 -9.73 -5.54
C HIS A 44 -3.35 -10.00 -7.03
N ARG A 45 -4.41 -9.93 -7.82
CA ARG A 45 -4.33 -10.19 -9.26
C ARG A 45 -3.47 -9.15 -9.97
N SER A 46 -3.43 -7.93 -9.45
CA SER A 46 -2.57 -6.86 -10.01
C SER A 46 -1.09 -7.11 -9.74
N HIS A 47 -0.77 -7.94 -8.76
CA HIS A 47 0.62 -8.22 -8.37
C HIS A 47 0.83 -9.72 -8.21
N PRO A 48 0.82 -10.46 -9.33
CA PRO A 48 0.83 -11.93 -9.27
C PRO A 48 2.13 -12.53 -8.70
N GLU A 49 3.21 -11.75 -8.65
CA GLU A 49 4.46 -12.21 -8.04
C GLU A 49 4.36 -12.30 -6.52
N ALA A 50 3.43 -11.58 -5.91
CA ALA A 50 3.21 -11.63 -4.47
C ALA A 50 2.22 -12.73 -4.14
N SER A 51 2.42 -13.42 -3.01
CA SER A 51 1.41 -14.36 -2.53
C SER A 51 0.22 -13.58 -1.96
N LEU A 52 -0.95 -14.21 -1.94
CA LEU A 52 -2.12 -13.62 -1.32
C LEU A 52 -1.86 -13.31 0.15
N ARG A 53 -1.12 -14.18 0.83
CA ARG A 53 -0.74 -13.96 2.22
C ARG A 53 0.03 -12.66 2.41
N VAL A 54 0.99 -12.38 1.54
CA VAL A 54 1.80 -11.16 1.62
C VAL A 54 0.93 -9.94 1.34
N ILE A 55 0.07 -10.01 0.33
CA ILE A 55 -0.84 -8.89 0.02
C ILE A 55 -1.73 -8.60 1.24
N ASN A 56 -2.34 -9.63 1.81
CA ASN A 56 -3.22 -9.46 2.98
C ASN A 56 -2.45 -8.90 4.18
N GLN A 57 -1.20 -9.34 4.38
CA GLN A 57 -0.39 -8.83 5.47
C GLN A 57 -0.10 -7.34 5.30
N GLN A 58 0.24 -6.92 4.09
CA GLN A 58 0.54 -5.51 3.85
C GLN A 58 -0.70 -4.64 3.91
N LEU A 59 -1.85 -5.14 3.45
CA LEU A 59 -3.11 -4.44 3.63
C LEU A 59 -3.43 -4.26 5.12
N PHE A 60 -3.22 -5.29 5.91
CA PHE A 60 -3.43 -5.22 7.36
C PHE A 60 -2.54 -4.15 8.00
N GLU A 61 -1.27 -4.09 7.61
CA GLU A 61 -0.34 -3.10 8.14
C GLU A 61 -0.74 -1.68 7.73
N LEU A 62 -1.15 -1.48 6.49
CA LEU A 62 -1.65 -0.18 6.04
C LEU A 62 -2.89 0.25 6.82
N GLU A 63 -3.76 -0.69 7.12
CA GLU A 63 -4.95 -0.43 7.91
C GLU A 63 -4.56 -0.02 9.34
N LYS A 64 -3.59 -0.71 9.93
CA LYS A 64 -3.10 -0.38 11.28
C LYS A 64 -2.47 1.00 11.35
N HIS A 65 -1.86 1.46 10.28
CA HIS A 65 -1.29 2.81 10.22
C HIS A 65 -2.31 3.88 9.81
N ASN A 66 -3.59 3.50 9.71
CA ASN A 66 -4.67 4.42 9.36
C ASN A 66 -4.51 5.02 7.96
N ILE A 67 -3.93 4.26 7.04
CA ILE A 67 -3.77 4.69 5.65
C ILE A 67 -4.95 4.25 4.80
N ILE A 68 -5.45 3.05 5.06
CA ILE A 68 -6.64 2.51 4.41
C ILE A 68 -7.64 2.07 5.45
N GLU A 69 -8.89 1.99 5.04
CA GLU A 69 -9.95 1.44 5.88
C GLU A 69 -10.69 0.37 5.10
N LYS A 70 -11.19 -0.61 5.85
CA LYS A 70 -11.86 -1.78 5.30
C LYS A 70 -13.35 -1.65 5.54
N LYS A 71 -14.13 -1.93 4.50
CA LYS A 71 -15.58 -2.01 4.60
C LYS A 71 -16.03 -3.41 4.25
N ILE A 72 -16.83 -4.01 5.12
CA ILE A 72 -17.38 -5.35 4.92
C ILE A 72 -18.85 -5.19 4.57
N PHE A 73 -19.24 -5.72 3.42
CA PHE A 73 -20.64 -5.69 2.97
C PHE A 73 -21.33 -6.97 3.43
N PRO A 74 -22.50 -6.86 4.07
CA PRO A 74 -23.20 -8.04 4.61
C PRO A 74 -24.00 -8.75 3.53
N VAL A 75 -23.32 -9.25 2.53
CA VAL A 75 -23.90 -10.05 1.46
C VAL A 75 -23.33 -11.47 1.54
N LEU A 76 -23.84 -12.40 0.75
CA LEU A 76 -23.38 -13.78 0.72
C LEU A 76 -22.81 -14.10 -0.65
N PRO A 77 -21.51 -14.42 -0.76
CA PRO A 77 -20.50 -14.37 0.32
C PRO A 77 -20.17 -12.94 0.72
N PRO A 78 -19.61 -12.72 1.91
CA PRO A 78 -19.26 -11.37 2.34
C PRO A 78 -18.27 -10.72 1.37
N LYS A 79 -18.46 -9.42 1.14
CA LYS A 79 -17.62 -8.64 0.24
C LYS A 79 -16.81 -7.65 1.06
N VAL A 80 -15.50 -7.60 0.80
CA VAL A 80 -14.58 -6.68 1.47
C VAL A 80 -14.04 -5.70 0.44
N GLU A 81 -14.07 -4.42 0.77
CA GLU A 81 -13.46 -3.37 -0.05
C GLU A 81 -12.62 -2.45 0.81
N TYR A 82 -11.48 -2.04 0.27
CA TYR A 82 -10.60 -1.07 0.90
C TYR A 82 -10.72 0.28 0.23
N SER A 83 -10.56 1.35 1.02
CA SER A 83 -10.50 2.72 0.51
C SER A 83 -9.43 3.48 1.27
N LEU A 84 -8.96 4.57 0.68
CA LEU A 84 -7.99 5.43 1.36
C LEU A 84 -8.71 6.26 2.41
N THR A 85 -8.07 6.40 3.58
CA THR A 85 -8.51 7.38 4.58
C THR A 85 -8.07 8.78 4.15
N GLU A 86 -8.51 9.79 4.87
CA GLU A 86 -8.01 11.15 4.62
C GLU A 86 -6.50 11.23 4.82
N THR A 87 -5.98 10.54 5.83
CA THR A 87 -4.53 10.44 6.04
C THR A 87 -3.87 9.74 4.86
N GLY A 88 -4.45 8.64 4.38
CA GLY A 88 -3.91 7.91 3.24
C GLY A 88 -3.83 8.76 1.98
N LYS A 89 -4.81 9.63 1.76
CA LYS A 89 -4.81 10.51 0.59
C LYS A 89 -3.64 11.48 0.61
N THR A 90 -3.12 11.83 1.79
CA THR A 90 -1.96 12.72 1.87
C THR A 90 -0.70 12.08 1.30
N LEU A 91 -0.67 10.77 1.13
CA LEU A 91 0.46 10.06 0.53
C LEU A 91 0.45 10.09 -0.99
N LEU A 92 -0.66 10.45 -1.63
CA LEU A 92 -0.76 10.35 -3.08
C LEU A 92 0.30 11.15 -3.83
N PRO A 93 0.62 12.39 -3.44
CA PRO A 93 1.71 13.11 -4.13
C PRO A 93 3.06 12.39 -4.02
N LEU A 94 3.32 11.77 -2.85
CA LEU A 94 4.55 11.00 -2.67
C LEU A 94 4.54 9.74 -3.54
N ILE A 95 3.41 9.06 -3.61
CA ILE A 95 3.28 7.85 -4.44
C ILE A 95 3.57 8.19 -5.90
N ASP A 96 3.05 9.31 -6.40
CA ASP A 96 3.32 9.76 -7.76
C ASP A 96 4.81 9.98 -8.00
N LEU A 97 5.50 10.60 -7.04
CA LEU A 97 6.94 10.83 -7.14
C LEU A 97 7.73 9.52 -7.09
N LEU A 98 7.32 8.58 -6.24
CA LEU A 98 7.95 7.27 -6.18
C LEU A 98 7.83 6.56 -7.53
N LEU A 99 6.65 6.61 -8.12
CA LEU A 99 6.41 5.97 -9.42
C LEU A 99 7.28 6.60 -10.51
N ALA A 100 7.32 7.94 -10.57
CA ALA A 100 8.09 8.65 -11.56
C ALA A 100 9.60 8.39 -11.40
N TRP A 101 10.09 8.45 -10.18
CA TRP A 101 11.50 8.21 -9.92
C TRP A 101 11.91 6.80 -10.32
N GLY A 102 11.08 5.80 -9.95
CA GLY A 102 11.38 4.42 -10.28
C GLY A 102 11.38 4.14 -11.76
N ASN A 103 10.44 4.73 -12.49
CA ASN A 103 10.39 4.58 -13.94
C ASN A 103 11.62 5.18 -14.62
N ASN A 104 12.06 6.35 -14.17
CA ASN A 104 13.26 6.98 -14.69
C ASN A 104 14.51 6.18 -14.38
N TYR A 105 14.61 5.69 -13.16
CA TYR A 105 15.77 4.89 -12.74
C TYR A 105 15.87 3.62 -13.56
N ARG A 106 14.74 2.96 -13.80
CA ARG A 106 14.70 1.74 -14.61
C ARG A 106 15.23 1.99 -16.03
N SER A 107 14.86 3.12 -16.62
CA SER A 107 15.40 3.54 -17.93
C SER A 107 16.89 3.73 -17.89
N MET A 108 17.39 4.37 -16.81
CA MET A 108 18.82 4.70 -16.69
C MET A 108 19.70 3.47 -16.61
N ILE A 109 19.21 2.39 -16.02
CA ILE A 109 20.00 1.17 -15.83
C ILE A 109 19.57 0.05 -16.80
N ASN A 110 18.72 0.37 -17.77
CA ASN A 110 18.28 -0.58 -18.81
C ASN A 110 17.67 -1.86 -18.25
N ILE A 111 16.90 -1.74 -17.17
CA ILE A 111 16.15 -2.89 -16.67
C ILE A 111 15.00 -3.14 -17.64
N SER A 112 14.98 -4.34 -18.21
CA SER A 112 13.89 -4.79 -19.06
C SER A 112 12.80 -5.44 -18.22
N ASP A 113 11.60 -5.32 -18.68
CA ASP A 113 10.45 -5.98 -18.05
C ASP A 113 10.38 -7.46 -18.40
#